data_bf1159b467762f7871742a6f1a420bff
#
_entry.id   bf1159b467762f7871742a6f1a420bff
#
_cell.length_a   1.000
_cell.length_b   1.000
_cell.length_c   1.000
_cell.angle_alpha   90.00
_cell.angle_beta   90.00
_cell.angle_gamma   90.00
#
_symmetry.space_group_name_H-M   'P 1'
#
loop_
_entity.id
_entity.type
_entity.pdbx_description
1 polymer ?
#
loop_
_entity_poly.entity_id
_entity_poly.type
_entity_poly.pdbx_seq_one_letter_code
_entity_poly.pdbx_strand_id
1 'polypeptide(L)' 'MKEIEFLQFIIENLVTKPQDISIERVQDELGILLTLSVSKDDMGIIIWKGGNTINSIRSILRIYGLKIDQRVNLKVLD' A
#
# COMPACT_ATOMS: atom_id res chain seq x y z
N MET A 1 4.08 12.52 -3.88
CA MET A 1 4.34 11.39 -4.78
C MET A 1 3.04 10.69 -5.10
N LYS A 2 2.80 10.45 -6.39
CA LYS A 2 1.50 9.90 -6.83
C LYS A 2 1.19 8.52 -6.28
N GLU A 3 2.19 7.64 -6.17
CA GLU A 3 1.96 6.30 -5.63
C GLU A 3 1.59 6.36 -4.16
N ILE A 4 2.14 7.29 -3.39
CA ILE A 4 1.76 7.47 -1.99
C ILE A 4 0.32 7.99 -1.91
N GLU A 5 -0.01 9.00 -2.69
CA GLU A 5 -1.36 9.58 -2.71
C GLU A 5 -2.40 8.53 -3.11
N PHE A 6 -2.07 7.73 -4.11
CA PHE A 6 -2.94 6.68 -4.59
C PHE A 6 -3.19 5.61 -3.51
N LEU A 7 -2.12 5.12 -2.90
CA LEU A 7 -2.21 4.14 -1.82
C LEU A 7 -2.93 4.72 -0.61
N GLN A 8 -2.61 5.95 -0.22
CA GLN A 8 -3.25 6.63 0.90
C GLN A 8 -4.75 6.71 0.68
N PHE A 9 -5.18 7.09 -0.51
CA PHE A 9 -6.60 7.20 -0.83
C PHE A 9 -7.32 5.88 -0.65
N ILE A 10 -6.73 4.79 -1.15
CA ILE A 10 -7.33 3.46 -1.02
C ILE A 10 -7.43 3.07 0.45
N ILE A 11 -6.34 3.18 1.19
CA ILE A 11 -6.28 2.70 2.57
C ILE A 11 -7.17 3.54 3.48
N GLU A 12 -7.18 4.86 3.33
CA GLU A 12 -8.00 5.71 4.22
C GLU A 12 -9.49 5.46 4.07
N ASN A 13 -9.91 4.90 2.93
CA ASN A 13 -11.31 4.53 2.71
C ASN A 13 -11.66 3.15 3.26
N LEU A 14 -10.69 2.40 3.74
CA LEU A 14 -10.88 1.06 4.27
C LEU A 14 -10.73 0.98 5.78
N VAL A 15 -9.90 1.84 6.36
CA VAL A 15 -9.55 1.76 7.78
C VAL A 15 -10.47 2.62 8.63
N THR A 16 -10.51 2.33 9.95
CA THR A 16 -11.30 3.10 10.90
C THR A 16 -10.50 4.24 11.51
N LYS A 17 -9.17 4.15 11.47
CA LYS A 17 -8.27 5.15 12.06
C LYS A 17 -7.29 5.66 11.00
N PRO A 18 -7.77 6.49 10.05
CA PRO A 18 -6.90 6.99 8.98
C PRO A 18 -5.73 7.84 9.47
N GLN A 19 -5.85 8.45 10.65
CA GLN A 19 -4.77 9.23 11.23
C GLN A 19 -3.55 8.37 11.61
N ASP A 20 -3.72 7.05 11.72
CA ASP A 20 -2.64 6.14 12.06
C ASP A 20 -1.99 5.51 10.83
N ILE A 21 -2.39 5.90 9.63
CA ILE A 21 -1.77 5.42 8.40
C ILE A 21 -0.40 6.05 8.25
N SER A 22 0.60 5.23 7.98
CA SER A 22 1.94 5.69 7.64
C SER A 22 2.41 4.97 6.40
N ILE A 23 2.89 5.71 5.42
CA ILE A 23 3.41 5.16 4.18
C ILE A 23 4.79 5.74 3.93
N GLU A 24 5.80 4.88 3.84
CA GLU A 24 7.15 5.28 3.48
C GLU A 24 7.42 4.85 2.05
N ARG A 25 8.15 5.67 1.32
CA ARG A 25 8.51 5.41 -0.06
C ARG A 25 10.02 5.44 -0.21
N VAL A 26 10.55 4.34 -0.74
CA VAL A 26 11.97 4.25 -1.09
C VAL A 26 12.06 3.91 -2.57
N GLN A 27 12.86 4.64 -3.31
CA GLN A 27 13.13 4.37 -4.71
C GLN A 27 14.61 4.10 -4.92
N ASP A 28 14.92 3.03 -5.64
CA ASP A 28 16.29 2.67 -6.00
C ASP A 28 16.30 2.10 -7.43
N GLU A 29 17.43 1.46 -7.80
CA GLU A 29 17.58 0.88 -9.14
C GLU A 29 16.57 -0.23 -9.44
N LEU A 30 16.06 -0.90 -8.41
CA LEU A 30 15.12 -2.01 -8.55
C LEU A 30 13.67 -1.53 -8.67
N GLY A 31 13.42 -0.27 -8.35
CA GLY A 31 12.08 0.30 -8.41
C GLY A 31 11.67 1.03 -7.14
N ILE A 32 10.37 1.02 -6.88
CA ILE A 32 9.78 1.74 -5.76
C ILE A 32 9.24 0.73 -4.75
N LEU A 33 9.61 0.92 -3.48
CA LEU A 33 9.04 0.14 -2.38
C LEU A 33 8.22 1.07 -1.49
N LEU A 34 6.94 0.72 -1.33
CA LEU A 34 6.06 1.39 -0.39
C LEU A 34 5.91 0.53 0.85
N THR A 35 6.08 1.12 2.02
CA THR A 35 5.92 0.43 3.30
C THR A 35 4.74 1.03 4.02
N LEU A 36 3.72 0.22 4.26
CA LEU A 36 2.46 0.64 4.85
C LEU A 36 2.36 0.19 6.30
N SER A 37 1.94 1.10 7.16
CA SER A 37 1.59 0.80 8.55
C SER A 37 0.22 1.39 8.85
N VAL A 38 -0.60 0.64 9.58
CA VAL A 38 -1.92 1.09 10.01
C VAL A 38 -2.08 0.77 11.50
N SER A 39 -3.19 1.23 12.09
CA SER A 39 -3.53 0.90 13.46
C SER A 39 -3.69 -0.62 13.62
N LYS A 40 -3.36 -1.15 14.79
CA LYS A 40 -3.57 -2.57 15.10
C LYS A 40 -5.01 -3.00 14.87
N ASP A 41 -5.95 -2.13 15.17
CA ASP A 41 -7.37 -2.42 15.01
C ASP A 41 -7.75 -2.58 13.54
N ASP A 42 -6.97 -1.99 12.63
CA ASP A 42 -7.25 -2.02 11.20
C ASP A 42 -6.47 -3.10 10.46
N MET A 43 -5.51 -3.76 11.10
CA MET A 43 -4.72 -4.81 10.45
C MET A 43 -5.59 -5.93 9.92
N GLY A 44 -6.67 -6.28 10.64
CA GLY A 44 -7.58 -7.34 10.20
C GLY A 44 -8.18 -7.09 8.83
N ILE A 45 -8.57 -5.86 8.54
CA ILE A 45 -9.16 -5.54 7.24
C ILE A 45 -8.10 -5.57 6.13
N ILE A 46 -6.88 -5.17 6.44
CA ILE A 46 -5.79 -5.13 5.46
C ILE A 46 -5.38 -6.54 5.04
N ILE A 47 -5.29 -7.49 6.01
CA ILE A 47 -4.86 -8.86 5.73
C ILE A 47 -6.04 -9.83 5.62
N TRP A 48 -7.24 -9.31 5.47
CA TRP A 48 -8.48 -10.10 5.46
C TRP A 48 -8.42 -11.22 4.42
N LYS A 49 -8.96 -12.39 4.79
CA LYS A 49 -9.02 -13.59 3.95
C LYS A 49 -7.66 -13.99 3.38
N GLY A 50 -6.66 -14.08 4.26
CA GLY A 50 -5.33 -14.53 3.85
C GLY A 50 -4.60 -13.55 2.96
N GLY A 51 -4.90 -12.27 3.10
CA GLY A 51 -4.22 -11.23 2.35
C GLY A 51 -4.91 -10.82 1.07
N ASN A 52 -6.18 -11.20 0.87
CA ASN A 52 -6.90 -10.83 -0.35
C ASN A 52 -6.95 -9.32 -0.58
N THR A 53 -7.20 -8.55 0.48
CA THR A 53 -7.25 -7.08 0.35
C THR A 53 -5.90 -6.54 -0.10
N ILE A 54 -4.84 -6.91 0.60
CA ILE A 54 -3.51 -6.36 0.30
C ILE A 54 -2.99 -6.87 -1.05
N ASN A 55 -3.31 -8.12 -1.42
CA ASN A 55 -2.89 -8.67 -2.71
C ASN A 55 -3.59 -7.97 -3.87
N SER A 56 -4.86 -7.60 -3.67
CA SER A 56 -5.59 -6.83 -4.68
C SER A 56 -4.97 -5.44 -4.86
N ILE A 57 -4.59 -4.81 -3.76
CA ILE A 57 -3.92 -3.50 -3.81
C ILE A 57 -2.56 -3.63 -4.51
N ARG A 58 -1.81 -4.69 -4.22
CA ARG A 58 -0.54 -4.97 -4.90
C ARG A 58 -0.73 -5.10 -6.40
N SER A 59 -1.78 -5.77 -6.83
CA SER A 59 -2.07 -5.94 -8.27
C SER A 59 -2.34 -4.59 -8.93
N ILE A 60 -3.10 -3.73 -8.26
CA ILE A 60 -3.38 -2.39 -8.78
C ILE A 60 -2.09 -1.57 -8.87
N LEU A 61 -1.24 -1.66 -7.86
CA LEU A 61 0.04 -0.94 -7.86
C LEU A 61 0.98 -1.42 -8.96
N ARG A 62 0.94 -2.72 -9.30
CA ARG A 62 1.71 -3.24 -10.43
C ARG A 62 1.26 -2.63 -11.74
N ILE A 63 -0.05 -2.52 -11.93
CA ILE A 63 -0.61 -1.89 -13.14
C ILE A 63 -0.17 -0.43 -13.21
N TYR A 64 -0.25 0.26 -12.09
CA TYR A 64 0.23 1.65 -12.01
C TYR A 64 1.72 1.73 -12.38
N GLY A 65 2.52 0.78 -11.87
CA GLY A 65 3.94 0.72 -12.17
C GLY A 65 4.23 0.54 -13.65
N LEU A 66 3.42 -0.28 -14.34
CA LEU A 66 3.57 -0.43 -15.78
C LEU A 66 3.37 0.88 -16.52
N LYS A 67 2.42 1.69 -16.06
CA LYS A 67 2.15 3.00 -16.66
C LYS A 67 3.35 3.94 -16.54
N ILE A 68 4.05 3.91 -15.43
CA ILE A 68 5.18 4.81 -15.17
C ILE A 68 6.54 4.16 -15.46
N ASP A 69 6.53 2.94 -16.01
CA ASP A 69 7.74 2.16 -16.32
C ASP A 69 8.62 1.96 -15.09
N GLN A 70 8.00 1.62 -13.96
CA GLN A 70 8.67 1.35 -12.70
C GLN A 70 8.07 0.12 -12.05
N ARG A 71 8.88 -0.64 -11.31
CA ARG A 71 8.38 -1.72 -10.47
C ARG A 71 7.93 -1.10 -9.15
N VAL A 72 6.68 -1.35 -8.76
CA VAL A 72 6.14 -0.85 -7.51
C VAL A 72 5.78 -2.03 -6.62
N ASN A 73 6.39 -2.10 -5.44
CA ASN A 73 6.16 -3.16 -4.46
C ASN A 73 5.56 -2.56 -3.20
N LEU A 74 4.80 -3.37 -2.47
CA LEU A 74 4.15 -2.96 -1.24
C LEU A 74 4.48 -3.94 -0.12
N LYS A 75 4.97 -3.41 0.98
CA LYS A 75 5.22 -4.15 2.21
C LYS A 75 4.32 -3.60 3.31
N VAL A 76 3.74 -4.48 4.11
CA VAL A 76 2.93 -4.10 5.26
C VAL A 76 3.68 -4.44 6.53
N LEU A 77 3.77 -3.48 7.44
CA LEU A 77 4.36 -3.70 8.77
C LEU A 77 3.26 -4.11 9.75
N ASP A 78 3.55 -5.14 10.55
CA ASP A 78 2.64 -5.52 11.64
C ASP A 78 3.08 -4.91 12.97
#